data_1dcc1e3b968761dae32f2e1542583073
#
_entry.id   1dcc1e3b968761dae32f2e1542583073
#
_cell.length_a   1.000
_cell.length_b   1.000
_cell.length_c   1.000
_cell.angle_alpha   90.00
_cell.angle_beta   90.00
_cell.angle_gamma   90.00
#
_symmetry.space_group_name_H-M   'P 1'
#
loop_
_entity.id
_entity.type
_entity.pdbx_description
1 polymer ?
#
loop_
_entity_poly.entity_id
_entity_poly.type
_entity_poly.pdbx_seq_one_letter_code
_entity_poly.pdbx_strand_id
1 'polypeptide(L)'
;MRDEQAVPEDYKTRLQEIIQQNPEERLRYVVAQESGPDHNKSFVVEVMLNSNVLGRGCGHSKKMAEQQAAKEALRLFGESNAAEQLNLE
;
A
#
# COMPACT_ATOMS: atom_id res chain seq x y z
N MET A 1 17.00 5.33 16.14
CA MET A 1 16.82 5.32 15.89
C MET A 1 16.42 5.31 15.28
N ARG A 2 16.18 5.19 15.21
CA ARG A 2 15.88 5.12 14.71
C ARG A 2 15.05 5.02 14.20
N ASP A 3 14.74 4.80 14.20
CA ASP A 3 14.09 4.61 13.79
C ASP A 3 13.57 4.74 13.07
N GLU A 4 13.52 4.93 13.02
CA GLU A 4 13.21 5.08 12.37
C GLU A 4 12.75 4.67 11.72
N GLN A 5 12.71 4.41 11.89
CA GLN A 5 12.43 3.91 11.44
C GLN A 5 11.53 3.60 11.19
N ALA A 6 11.61 3.67 11.83
CA ALA A 6 10.54 3.33 11.93
C ALA A 6 9.65 3.20 10.83
N VAL A 7 9.11 3.88 10.42
CA VAL A 7 8.36 3.75 9.35
C VAL A 7 8.95 4.42 8.36
N PRO A 8 9.98 3.91 8.09
CA PRO A 8 10.79 4.55 7.21
C PRO A 8 10.05 4.85 5.99
N GLU A 9 9.31 3.95 5.57
CA GLU A 9 8.65 4.18 4.35
C GLU A 9 7.24 4.51 4.57
N ASP A 10 6.78 5.53 3.96
CA ASP A 10 5.38 5.81 3.97
C ASP A 10 4.93 5.48 2.57
N TYR A 11 4.54 4.26 2.38
CA TYR A 11 4.17 3.81 1.05
C TYR A 11 2.96 4.54 0.52
N LYS A 12 2.05 4.93 1.41
CA LYS A 12 0.88 5.66 0.97
C LYS A 12 1.26 7.02 0.39
N THR A 13 2.18 7.70 1.05
CA THR A 13 2.63 9.00 0.57
C THR A 13 3.31 8.86 -0.77
N ARG A 14 4.15 7.84 -0.90
CA ARG A 14 4.85 7.65 -2.12
C ARG A 14 3.91 7.36 -3.27
N LEU A 15 2.93 6.51 -3.03
CA LEU A 15 1.97 6.18 -4.04
C LEU A 15 1.16 7.41 -4.43
N GLN A 16 0.79 8.21 -3.43
CA GLN A 16 0.04 9.42 -3.68
C GLN A 16 0.82 10.37 -4.57
N GLU A 17 2.09 10.48 -4.36
CA GLU A 17 2.93 11.36 -5.15
C GLU A 17 2.94 10.94 -6.61
N ILE A 18 2.96 9.64 -6.85
CA ILE A 18 2.96 9.16 -8.21
C ILE A 18 1.62 9.45 -8.87
N ILE A 19 0.55 9.18 -8.17
CA ILE A 19 -0.77 9.35 -8.73
C ILE A 19 -1.14 10.81 -8.92
N GLN A 20 -0.62 11.68 -8.09
CA GLN A 20 -0.93 13.10 -8.20
C GLN A 20 -0.54 13.70 -9.52
N GLN A 21 0.30 13.03 -10.25
CA GLN A 21 0.72 13.54 -11.53
C GLN A 21 -0.45 13.52 -12.51
N ASN A 22 -1.50 12.75 -12.18
CA ASN A 22 -2.66 12.70 -13.02
C ASN A 22 -3.85 13.18 -12.21
N PRO A 23 -4.25 14.43 -12.35
CA PRO A 23 -5.31 14.97 -11.50
C PRO A 23 -6.65 14.26 -11.65
N GLU A 24 -6.84 13.56 -12.71
CA GLU A 24 -8.11 12.89 -12.88
C GLU A 24 -8.17 11.58 -12.13
N GLU A 25 -7.08 11.11 -11.60
CA GLU A 25 -7.07 9.83 -10.94
C GLU A 25 -7.21 9.99 -9.45
N ARG A 26 -7.95 9.09 -8.83
CA ARG A 26 -8.20 9.16 -7.42
C ARG A 26 -7.91 7.86 -6.75
N LEU A 27 -7.16 7.94 -5.66
CA LEU A 27 -6.83 6.78 -4.86
C LEU A 27 -7.84 6.63 -3.73
N ARG A 28 -8.22 5.42 -3.44
CA ARG A 28 -9.08 5.13 -2.31
C ARG A 28 -8.60 3.86 -1.67
N TYR A 29 -8.77 3.77 -0.36
CA TYR A 29 -8.43 2.58 0.39
C TYR A 29 -9.72 2.02 0.96
N VAL A 30 -9.97 0.76 0.71
CA VAL A 30 -11.21 0.13 1.11
C VAL A 30 -10.91 -1.08 1.97
N VAL A 31 -11.59 -1.21 3.08
CA VAL A 31 -11.40 -2.39 3.91
C VAL A 31 -12.21 -3.50 3.26
N ALA A 32 -11.52 -4.46 2.70
CA ALA A 32 -12.17 -5.55 2.01
C ALA A 32 -12.59 -6.66 2.94
N GLN A 33 -11.89 -6.80 4.05
CA GLN A 33 -12.19 -7.89 4.96
C GLN A 33 -11.67 -7.56 6.35
N GLU A 34 -12.38 -8.03 7.35
CA GLU A 34 -12.00 -7.80 8.71
C GLU A 34 -12.31 -9.10 9.43
N SER A 35 -11.38 -9.62 10.19
CA SER A 35 -11.60 -10.89 10.87
C SER A 35 -10.86 -10.92 12.18
N GLY A 36 -11.18 -11.92 13.00
CA GLY A 36 -10.51 -12.09 14.27
C GLY A 36 -11.28 -11.43 15.40
N PRO A 37 -10.96 -11.82 16.64
CA PRO A 37 -11.61 -11.24 17.81
C PRO A 37 -11.14 -9.81 18.03
N ASP A 38 -11.86 -9.09 18.87
CA ASP A 38 -11.54 -7.69 19.10
C ASP A 38 -10.10 -7.45 19.50
N HIS A 39 -9.54 -8.34 20.23
CA HIS A 39 -8.19 -8.11 20.72
C HIS A 39 -7.12 -8.62 19.76
N ASN A 40 -7.53 -9.12 18.61
CA ASN A 40 -6.56 -9.62 17.66
C ASN A 40 -7.16 -9.61 16.27
N LYS A 41 -7.52 -8.42 15.82
CA LYS A 41 -8.14 -8.30 14.52
C LYS A 41 -7.14 -8.26 13.40
N SER A 42 -7.60 -8.71 12.26
CA SER A 42 -6.82 -8.61 11.04
C SER A 42 -7.67 -7.91 10.01
N PHE A 43 -7.03 -7.10 9.20
CA PHE A 43 -7.72 -6.33 8.18
C PHE A 43 -7.08 -6.59 6.84
N VAL A 44 -7.91 -6.65 5.82
CA VAL A 44 -7.41 -6.70 4.46
C VAL A 44 -7.93 -5.44 3.79
N VAL A 45 -7.01 -4.66 3.24
CA VAL A 45 -7.35 -3.40 2.61
C VAL A 45 -6.94 -3.46 1.16
N GLU A 46 -7.76 -2.90 0.29
CA GLU A 46 -7.41 -2.79 -1.11
C GLU A 46 -7.24 -1.32 -1.43
N VAL A 47 -6.22 -0.99 -2.18
CA VAL A 47 -6.06 0.37 -2.65
C VAL A 47 -6.55 0.37 -4.09
N MET A 48 -7.40 1.32 -4.40
CA MET A 48 -8.02 1.39 -5.70
C MET A 48 -7.70 2.69 -6.38
N LEU A 49 -7.51 2.61 -7.67
CA LEU A 49 -7.31 3.79 -8.47
C LEU A 49 -8.52 3.86 -9.36
N ASN A 50 -9.35 4.84 -9.13
CA ASN A 50 -10.66 4.94 -9.79
C ASN A 50 -11.46 3.69 -9.46
N SER A 51 -11.67 2.80 -10.37
CA SER A 51 -12.41 1.59 -10.06
C SER A 51 -11.54 0.34 -10.18
N ASN A 52 -10.24 0.50 -10.26
CA ASN A 52 -9.35 -0.63 -10.39
C ASN A 52 -8.57 -0.88 -9.11
N VAL A 53 -8.46 -2.14 -8.73
CA VAL A 53 -7.67 -2.49 -7.56
C VAL A 53 -6.22 -2.53 -7.96
N LEU A 54 -5.40 -1.72 -7.32
CA LEU A 54 -3.98 -1.69 -7.61
C LEU A 54 -3.18 -2.59 -6.69
N GLY A 55 -3.66 -2.80 -5.50
CA GLY A 55 -2.90 -3.62 -4.57
C GLY A 55 -3.74 -3.99 -3.39
N ARG A 56 -3.28 -4.94 -2.62
CA ARG A 56 -3.99 -5.45 -1.47
C ARG A 56 -2.99 -5.70 -0.37
N GLY A 57 -3.35 -5.37 0.84
CA GLY A 57 -2.46 -5.59 1.96
C GLY A 57 -3.24 -6.01 3.18
N CYS A 58 -2.56 -6.63 4.13
CA CYS A 58 -3.20 -7.01 5.36
C CYS A 58 -2.33 -6.60 6.53
N GLY A 59 -2.95 -6.48 7.67
CA GLY A 59 -2.24 -6.10 8.86
C GLY A 59 -3.18 -6.13 10.04
N HIS A 60 -2.63 -5.92 11.22
CA HIS A 60 -3.44 -5.95 12.43
C HIS A 60 -4.10 -4.61 12.74
N SER A 61 -3.88 -3.63 11.91
CA SER A 61 -4.62 -2.38 12.02
C SER A 61 -4.91 -1.94 10.60
N LYS A 62 -5.90 -1.06 10.45
CA LYS A 62 -6.22 -0.58 9.13
C LYS A 62 -5.05 0.17 8.55
N LYS A 63 -4.35 0.93 9.38
CA LYS A 63 -3.22 1.69 8.91
C LYS A 63 -2.13 0.79 8.36
N MET A 64 -1.83 -0.28 9.06
CA MET A 64 -0.82 -1.20 8.58
C MET A 64 -1.25 -1.87 7.30
N ALA A 65 -2.52 -2.25 7.22
CA ALA A 65 -3.02 -2.90 6.02
C ALA A 65 -2.98 -1.95 4.84
N GLU A 66 -3.27 -0.67 5.07
CA GLU A 66 -3.21 0.32 4.01
C GLU A 66 -1.79 0.50 3.51
N GLN A 67 -0.84 0.52 4.42
CA GLN A 67 0.55 0.67 4.01
C GLN A 67 1.00 -0.54 3.18
N GLN A 68 0.56 -1.71 3.57
CA GLN A 68 0.92 -2.89 2.81
C GLN A 68 0.25 -2.89 1.44
N ALA A 69 -0.98 -2.40 1.36
CA ALA A 69 -1.65 -2.30 0.08
C ALA A 69 -0.95 -1.31 -0.83
N ALA A 70 -0.51 -0.20 -0.26
CA ALA A 70 0.21 0.80 -1.04
C ALA A 70 1.55 0.24 -1.51
N LYS A 71 2.21 -0.52 -0.67
CA LYS A 71 3.48 -1.11 -1.04
C LYS A 71 3.29 -2.04 -2.24
N GLU A 72 2.23 -2.82 -2.19
CA GLU A 72 1.95 -3.74 -3.26
C GLU A 72 1.65 -2.97 -4.55
N ALA A 73 0.90 -1.89 -4.45
CA ALA A 73 0.56 -1.10 -5.60
C ALA A 73 1.79 -0.44 -6.21
N LEU A 74 2.73 -0.04 -5.39
CA LEU A 74 3.93 0.59 -5.89
C LEU A 74 4.72 -0.34 -6.81
N ARG A 75 4.57 -1.62 -6.62
CA ARG A 75 5.27 -2.56 -7.46
C ARG A 75 4.82 -2.44 -8.90
N LEU A 76 3.58 -2.04 -9.11
CA LEU A 76 3.09 -1.89 -10.46
C LEU A 76 3.77 -0.74 -11.17
N PHE A 77 4.31 0.19 -10.39
CA PHE A 77 4.99 1.34 -10.97
C PHE A 77 6.51 1.17 -10.91
N GLY A 78 6.95 -0.02 -10.51
CA GLY A 78 8.37 -0.29 -10.49
C GLY A 78 9.13 0.29 -9.33
N GLU A 79 8.43 0.93 -8.41
CA GLU A 79 9.11 1.61 -7.33
C GLU A 79 9.86 0.70 -6.38
N SER A 80 9.17 -0.28 -5.85
CA SER A 80 9.83 -1.08 -4.87
C SER A 80 10.55 -2.25 -5.48
N ASN A 81 10.37 -2.49 -6.75
CA ASN A 81 11.03 -3.58 -7.38
C ASN A 81 12.08 -3.22 -8.32
N ALA A 82 12.50 -1.99 -8.29
CA ALA A 82 13.48 -1.54 -9.23
C ALA A 82 14.67 -2.43 -9.25
N ALA A 83 15.16 -2.77 -8.10
CA ALA A 83 16.33 -3.59 -8.05
C ALA A 83 16.08 -4.97 -8.56
N GLU A 84 14.95 -5.48 -8.26
CA GLU A 84 14.64 -6.78 -8.69
C GLU A 84 14.50 -6.89 -10.15
N GLN A 85 13.98 -5.87 -10.72
CA GLN A 85 13.82 -5.89 -12.13
C GLN A 85 15.09 -5.92 -12.84
N LEU A 86 16.05 -5.32 -12.27
CA LEU A 86 17.33 -5.34 -12.89
C LEU A 86 17.86 -6.72 -12.94
N ASN A 87 17.53 -7.52 -11.98
CA ASN A 87 18.03 -8.83 -11.96
C ASN A 87 17.45 -9.72 -12.97
N LEU A 88 16.36 -9.34 -13.47
CA LEU A 88 15.73 -10.16 -14.40
C LEU A 88 16.42 -10.26 -15.63
N GLU A 89 17.16 -9.43 -15.82
CA GLU A 89 17.75 -9.47 -17.02
C GLU A 89 18.78 -10.03 -17.07
#